data_7514c099c48e75803608de2bb485b0ce
#
_entry.id   7514c099c48e75803608de2bb485b0ce
#
_cell.length_a   1.000
_cell.length_b   1.000
_cell.length_c   1.000
_cell.angle_alpha   90.00
_cell.angle_beta   90.00
_cell.angle_gamma   90.00
#
_symmetry.space_group_name_H-M   'P 1'
#
loop_
_entity.id
_entity.type
_entity.pdbx_description
1 polymer ?
#
loop_
_entity_poly.entity_id
_entity_poly.type
_entity_poly.pdbx_seq_one_letter_code
_entity_poly.pdbx_strand_id
1 'polypeptide(L)'
;SMVIIAIAGLFVGEPSFTCDFSKINAADVAWLITSTIFVLMMTPGLSFFYGGMVGAKNVISTMLQSFIAMGLISILWVVFGFSLAFGDDIGGIIGNPLTFLMFKNVGAGVYMTATGKVLGGATIPLALFALFQMKFAIITPSLITGSFAERVRFSGYMFFMIFFFVMIYCPLAHMTWHPDGLFLKWGVVDFAGGIVVHASSGVAALAGAIF
;
A
#
# COMPACT_ATOMS: atom_id res chain seq x y z
N SER A 1 -2.08 -19.39 8.23
CA SER A 1 -2.11 -18.87 9.55
C SER A 1 -0.79 -18.17 9.92
N MET A 2 -0.79 -17.33 10.95
CA MET A 2 0.39 -16.51 11.36
C MET A 2 1.64 -17.36 11.66
N VAL A 3 1.47 -18.60 12.13
CA VAL A 3 2.59 -19.52 12.41
C VAL A 3 3.34 -19.92 11.14
N ILE A 4 2.63 -20.16 10.03
CA ILE A 4 3.24 -20.50 8.74
C ILE A 4 4.02 -19.29 8.19
N ILE A 5 3.48 -18.09 8.38
CA ILE A 5 4.14 -16.83 7.96
C ILE A 5 5.41 -16.60 8.80
N ALA A 6 5.34 -16.82 10.11
CA ALA A 6 6.50 -16.70 11.00
C ALA A 6 7.58 -17.74 10.66
N ILE A 7 7.20 -18.99 10.38
CA ILE A 7 8.13 -20.04 9.96
C ILE A 7 8.76 -19.71 8.59
N ALA A 8 7.96 -19.24 7.63
CA ALA A 8 8.48 -18.81 6.33
C ALA A 8 9.47 -17.65 6.47
N GLY A 9 9.25 -16.73 7.40
CA GLY A 9 10.17 -15.63 7.71
C GLY A 9 11.54 -16.10 8.23
N LEU A 10 11.62 -17.25 8.91
CA LEU A 10 12.89 -17.81 9.40
C LEU A 10 13.79 -18.34 8.26
N PHE A 11 13.22 -18.66 7.11
CA PHE A 11 13.95 -19.14 5.93
C PHE A 11 14.35 -18.01 4.96
N VAL A 12 13.87 -16.78 5.21
CA VAL A 12 14.31 -15.59 4.47
C VAL A 12 15.64 -15.18 5.06
N GLY A 13 16.74 -15.47 4.37
CA GLY A 13 18.10 -15.17 4.84
C GLY A 13 18.26 -13.69 5.26
N GLU A 14 19.22 -13.45 6.14
CA GLU A 14 19.51 -12.09 6.62
C GLU A 14 19.78 -11.13 5.46
N PRO A 15 19.23 -9.92 5.47
CA PRO A 15 19.46 -8.94 4.43
C PRO A 15 20.93 -8.50 4.45
N SER A 16 21.60 -8.60 3.32
CA SER A 16 22.92 -7.98 3.15
C SER A 16 22.74 -6.49 2.93
N PHE A 17 22.70 -5.70 3.99
CA PHE A 17 22.62 -4.25 3.88
C PHE A 17 24.01 -3.62 3.82
N THR A 18 24.32 -2.93 2.73
CA THR A 18 25.21 -1.78 2.76
C THR A 18 24.36 -0.53 2.99
N CYS A 19 24.15 -0.16 4.26
CA CYS A 19 23.42 1.06 4.59
C CYS A 19 24.35 2.26 4.41
N ASP A 20 24.13 3.04 3.37
CA ASP A 20 24.74 4.37 3.27
C ASP A 20 23.89 5.39 4.02
N PHE A 21 24.22 5.61 5.29
CA PHE A 21 23.54 6.59 6.14
C PHE A 21 23.95 8.04 5.83
N SER A 22 25.00 8.25 5.03
CA SER A 22 25.54 9.58 4.74
C SER A 22 24.56 10.46 3.97
N LYS A 23 23.62 9.85 3.26
CA LYS A 23 22.61 10.54 2.45
C LYS A 23 21.32 10.85 3.21
N ILE A 24 21.13 10.29 4.41
CA ILE A 24 19.86 10.43 5.15
C ILE A 24 19.77 11.83 5.77
N ASN A 25 18.68 12.54 5.48
CA ASN A 25 18.38 13.85 6.02
C ASN A 25 17.36 13.73 7.16
N ALA A 26 17.75 14.18 8.37
CA ALA A 26 16.90 14.08 9.55
C ALA A 26 15.60 14.92 9.42
N ALA A 27 15.62 16.04 8.72
CA ALA A 27 14.43 16.87 8.51
C ALA A 27 13.43 16.16 7.57
N ASP A 28 13.90 15.57 6.48
CA ASP A 28 13.05 14.79 5.56
C ASP A 28 12.44 13.57 6.25
N VAL A 29 13.24 12.88 7.08
CA VAL A 29 12.77 11.75 7.90
C VAL A 29 11.69 12.19 8.88
N ALA A 30 11.91 13.28 9.64
CA ALA A 30 10.93 13.80 10.59
C ALA A 30 9.62 14.23 9.89
N TRP A 31 9.74 14.88 8.74
CA TRP A 31 8.59 15.27 7.94
C TRP A 31 7.81 14.07 7.43
N LEU A 32 8.50 13.05 6.92
CA LEU A 32 7.82 11.85 6.40
C LEU A 32 7.20 11.01 7.51
N ILE A 33 7.79 10.94 8.70
CA ILE A 33 7.17 10.30 9.88
C ILE A 33 5.87 11.02 10.22
N THR A 34 5.90 12.35 10.31
CA THR A 34 4.71 13.16 10.59
C THR A 34 3.61 12.93 9.54
N SER A 35 3.99 12.95 8.27
CA SER A 35 3.08 12.67 7.16
C SER A 35 2.50 11.26 7.22
N THR A 36 3.31 10.27 7.58
CA THR A 36 2.86 8.86 7.74
C THR A 36 1.80 8.73 8.83
N ILE A 37 1.94 9.47 9.94
CA ILE A 37 0.94 9.50 11.03
C ILE A 37 -0.37 10.10 10.52
N PHE A 38 -0.33 11.23 9.81
CA PHE A 38 -1.54 11.85 9.26
C PHE A 38 -2.24 10.95 8.25
N VAL A 39 -1.50 10.30 7.36
CA VAL A 39 -2.10 9.35 6.40
C VAL A 39 -2.70 8.14 7.11
N LEU A 40 -2.06 7.64 8.18
CA LEU A 40 -2.66 6.58 9.00
C LEU A 40 -4.00 6.99 9.60
N MET A 41 -4.12 8.25 10.08
CA MET A 41 -5.37 8.76 10.66
C MET A 41 -6.50 8.92 9.65
N MET A 42 -6.19 8.98 8.34
CA MET A 42 -7.22 9.07 7.30
C MET A 42 -8.15 7.84 7.30
N THR A 43 -7.63 6.65 7.55
CA THR A 43 -8.44 5.41 7.53
C THR A 43 -9.45 5.34 8.67
N PRO A 44 -9.11 5.58 9.96
CA PRO A 44 -10.11 5.76 11.01
C PRO A 44 -11.08 6.91 10.73
N GLY A 45 -10.60 8.04 10.22
CA GLY A 45 -11.46 9.16 9.82
C GLY A 45 -12.52 8.76 8.81
N LEU A 46 -12.12 8.00 7.79
CA LEU A 46 -13.01 7.44 6.79
C LEU A 46 -14.03 6.45 7.39
N SER A 47 -13.60 5.65 8.36
CA SER A 47 -14.48 4.75 9.10
C SER A 47 -15.64 5.49 9.78
N PHE A 48 -15.36 6.59 10.47
CA PHE A 48 -16.39 7.44 11.07
C PHE A 48 -17.28 8.13 10.03
N PHE A 49 -16.69 8.58 8.92
CA PHE A 49 -17.44 9.22 7.84
C PHE A 49 -18.48 8.25 7.26
N TYR A 50 -18.09 7.04 6.87
CA TYR A 50 -19.04 6.05 6.34
C TYR A 50 -20.00 5.53 7.42
N GLY A 51 -19.54 5.38 8.66
CA GLY A 51 -20.40 5.03 9.80
C GLY A 51 -21.53 6.03 10.01
N GLY A 52 -21.28 7.31 9.73
CA GLY A 52 -22.30 8.37 9.80
C GLY A 52 -23.31 8.38 8.65
N MET A 53 -23.03 7.64 7.56
CA MET A 53 -23.88 7.62 6.35
C MET A 53 -24.83 6.43 6.26
N VAL A 54 -24.70 5.46 7.15
CA VAL A 54 -25.48 4.20 7.13
C VAL A 54 -26.53 4.17 8.24
N GLY A 55 -27.52 3.29 8.11
CA GLY A 55 -28.52 3.07 9.15
C GLY A 55 -27.89 2.58 10.47
N ALA A 56 -28.48 2.95 11.61
CA ALA A 56 -27.92 2.71 12.95
C ALA A 56 -27.46 1.27 13.22
N LYS A 57 -28.20 0.27 12.70
CA LYS A 57 -27.86 -1.15 12.83
C LYS A 57 -26.63 -1.59 12.02
N ASN A 58 -26.20 -0.81 11.04
CA ASN A 58 -25.09 -1.15 10.14
C ASN A 58 -23.81 -0.36 10.45
N VAL A 59 -23.85 0.61 11.37
CA VAL A 59 -22.73 1.49 11.73
C VAL A 59 -21.48 0.69 12.11
N ILE A 60 -21.60 -0.24 13.06
CA ILE A 60 -20.46 -1.03 13.55
C ILE A 60 -19.86 -1.88 12.42
N SER A 61 -20.70 -2.55 11.63
CA SER A 61 -20.25 -3.38 10.51
C SER A 61 -19.50 -2.56 9.46
N THR A 62 -20.00 -1.39 9.11
CA THR A 62 -19.36 -0.48 8.14
C THR A 62 -18.05 0.07 8.66
N MET A 63 -18.00 0.50 9.92
CA MET A 63 -16.78 0.99 10.55
C MET A 63 -15.68 -0.09 10.61
N LEU A 64 -16.05 -1.31 11.00
CA LEU A 64 -15.13 -2.44 11.08
C LEU A 64 -14.47 -2.77 9.74
N GLN A 65 -15.10 -2.52 8.60
CA GLN A 65 -14.51 -2.74 7.28
C GLN A 65 -13.20 -1.96 7.11
N SER A 66 -13.17 -0.69 7.49
CA SER A 66 -11.96 0.13 7.42
C SER A 66 -10.89 -0.30 8.43
N PHE A 67 -11.27 -0.67 9.66
CA PHE A 67 -10.32 -1.16 10.67
C PHE A 67 -9.69 -2.51 10.28
N ILE A 68 -10.48 -3.39 9.71
CA ILE A 68 -9.96 -4.69 9.22
C ILE A 68 -9.07 -4.50 8.00
N ALA A 69 -9.38 -3.53 7.12
CA ALA A 69 -8.49 -3.18 6.03
C ALA A 69 -7.09 -2.81 6.55
N MET A 70 -6.99 -2.04 7.67
CA MET A 70 -5.69 -1.72 8.27
C MET A 70 -4.90 -2.98 8.66
N GLY A 71 -5.53 -3.97 9.28
CA GLY A 71 -4.85 -5.22 9.66
C GLY A 71 -4.51 -6.08 8.46
N LEU A 72 -5.51 -6.37 7.62
CA LEU A 72 -5.38 -7.28 6.49
C LEU A 72 -4.35 -6.79 5.46
N ILE A 73 -4.52 -5.55 5.00
CA ILE A 73 -3.64 -4.98 3.98
C ILE A 73 -2.22 -4.77 4.52
N SER A 74 -2.04 -4.41 5.81
CA SER A 74 -0.71 -4.32 6.41
C SER A 74 0.04 -5.66 6.36
N ILE A 75 -0.64 -6.77 6.66
CA ILE A 75 -0.05 -8.11 6.56
C ILE A 75 0.33 -8.42 5.10
N LEU A 76 -0.59 -8.23 4.17
CA LEU A 76 -0.34 -8.48 2.75
C LEU A 76 0.78 -7.60 2.20
N TRP A 77 0.86 -6.34 2.66
CA TRP A 77 1.90 -5.40 2.27
C TRP A 77 3.29 -5.88 2.69
N VAL A 78 3.43 -6.31 3.94
CA VAL A 78 4.69 -6.84 4.46
C VAL A 78 5.07 -8.15 3.76
N VAL A 79 4.10 -9.05 3.53
CA VAL A 79 4.38 -10.37 2.95
C VAL A 79 4.86 -10.26 1.50
N PHE A 80 4.13 -9.54 0.66
CA PHE A 80 4.45 -9.44 -0.77
C PHE A 80 4.04 -8.13 -1.45
N GLY A 81 3.12 -7.36 -0.87
CA GLY A 81 2.54 -6.19 -1.53
C GLY A 81 3.57 -5.11 -1.83
N PHE A 82 4.50 -4.85 -0.90
CA PHE A 82 5.59 -3.91 -1.14
C PHE A 82 6.48 -4.36 -2.29
N SER A 83 6.78 -5.66 -2.41
CA SER A 83 7.50 -6.22 -3.55
C SER A 83 6.75 -6.03 -4.87
N LEU A 84 5.45 -6.30 -4.91
CA LEU A 84 4.66 -6.14 -6.13
C LEU A 84 4.56 -4.69 -6.58
N ALA A 85 4.50 -3.74 -5.63
CA ALA A 85 4.42 -2.32 -5.93
C ALA A 85 5.78 -1.68 -6.22
N PHE A 86 6.85 -2.07 -5.52
CA PHE A 86 8.12 -1.38 -5.51
C PHE A 86 9.34 -2.28 -5.69
N GLY A 87 9.16 -3.58 -5.93
CA GLY A 87 10.24 -4.51 -6.28
C GLY A 87 10.83 -4.24 -7.66
N ASP A 88 11.89 -4.95 -7.99
CA ASP A 88 12.55 -4.83 -9.30
C ASP A 88 11.52 -4.98 -10.44
N ASP A 89 11.65 -4.12 -11.44
CA ASP A 89 10.65 -3.97 -12.50
C ASP A 89 10.49 -5.24 -13.36
N ILE A 90 9.25 -5.62 -13.57
CA ILE A 90 8.84 -6.64 -14.55
C ILE A 90 7.95 -5.96 -15.60
N GLY A 91 8.57 -5.53 -16.70
CA GLY A 91 7.87 -5.00 -17.87
C GLY A 91 7.20 -3.65 -17.66
N GLY A 92 7.55 -2.91 -16.61
CA GLY A 92 6.95 -1.62 -16.25
C GLY A 92 5.58 -1.71 -15.59
N ILE A 93 5.06 -2.91 -15.35
CA ILE A 93 3.68 -3.14 -14.90
C ILE A 93 3.63 -3.56 -13.41
N ILE A 94 4.55 -4.40 -12.98
CA ILE A 94 4.54 -4.97 -11.63
C ILE A 94 5.97 -5.23 -11.15
N GLY A 95 6.20 -5.16 -9.85
CA GLY A 95 7.48 -5.50 -9.25
C GLY A 95 7.65 -7.00 -9.02
N ASN A 96 8.90 -7.46 -9.01
CA ASN A 96 9.25 -8.82 -8.68
C ASN A 96 8.86 -9.16 -7.24
N PRO A 97 7.99 -10.16 -7.01
CA PRO A 97 7.50 -10.49 -5.67
C PRO A 97 8.60 -10.93 -4.69
N LEU A 98 9.77 -11.35 -5.18
CA LEU A 98 10.86 -11.85 -4.35
C LEU A 98 11.83 -10.75 -3.89
N THR A 99 11.82 -9.55 -4.48
CA THR A 99 12.75 -8.45 -4.15
C THR A 99 12.68 -8.08 -2.67
N PHE A 100 11.47 -7.86 -2.15
CA PHE A 100 11.21 -7.44 -0.78
C PHE A 100 10.27 -8.41 -0.03
N LEU A 101 10.24 -9.67 -0.44
CA LEU A 101 9.38 -10.68 0.19
C LEU A 101 9.59 -10.69 1.71
N MET A 102 8.53 -10.61 2.49
CA MET A 102 8.55 -10.54 3.96
C MET A 102 9.40 -9.36 4.49
N PHE A 103 9.41 -8.23 3.75
CA PHE A 103 10.27 -7.07 4.01
C PHE A 103 11.77 -7.38 3.99
N LYS A 104 12.20 -8.46 3.35
CA LYS A 104 13.61 -8.69 3.06
C LYS A 104 14.20 -7.47 2.34
N ASN A 105 15.39 -7.04 2.73
CA ASN A 105 16.07 -5.86 2.18
C ASN A 105 15.38 -4.50 2.43
N VAL A 106 14.32 -4.44 3.24
CA VAL A 106 13.67 -3.19 3.65
C VAL A 106 14.30 -2.71 4.94
N GLY A 107 15.27 -1.79 4.85
CA GLY A 107 16.07 -1.35 5.99
C GLY A 107 16.19 0.15 6.14
N ALA A 108 17.16 0.55 6.97
CA ALA A 108 17.40 1.95 7.34
C ALA A 108 18.17 2.75 6.29
N GLY A 109 18.67 2.10 5.22
CA GLY A 109 19.38 2.76 4.13
C GLY A 109 18.49 3.20 2.98
N VAL A 110 19.10 3.93 2.05
CA VAL A 110 18.50 4.26 0.75
C VAL A 110 18.65 3.06 -0.18
N TYR A 111 17.60 2.71 -0.90
CA TYR A 111 17.63 1.60 -1.86
C TYR A 111 17.77 2.10 -3.30
N MET A 112 18.62 1.42 -4.06
CA MET A 112 18.76 1.63 -5.48
C MET A 112 18.22 0.43 -6.25
N THR A 113 17.37 0.68 -7.24
CA THR A 113 16.84 -0.35 -8.13
C THR A 113 17.93 -1.00 -8.96
N ALA A 114 17.64 -2.14 -9.59
CA ALA A 114 18.54 -2.81 -10.50
C ALA A 114 19.02 -1.91 -11.66
N THR A 115 18.24 -0.89 -12.04
CA THR A 115 18.58 0.11 -13.05
C THR A 115 19.41 1.28 -12.53
N GLY A 116 19.80 1.26 -11.24
CA GLY A 116 20.59 2.32 -10.60
C GLY A 116 19.81 3.57 -10.23
N LYS A 117 18.49 3.53 -10.24
CA LYS A 117 17.63 4.63 -9.80
C LYS A 117 17.29 4.50 -8.31
N VAL A 118 17.12 5.63 -7.63
CA VAL A 118 16.74 5.63 -6.21
C VAL A 118 15.25 5.35 -6.07
N LEU A 119 14.91 4.41 -5.20
CA LEU A 119 13.53 4.11 -4.84
C LEU A 119 13.10 4.95 -3.64
N GLY A 120 11.97 5.63 -3.77
CA GLY A 120 11.28 6.32 -2.68
C GLY A 120 11.89 7.67 -2.26
N GLY A 121 13.14 7.93 -2.57
CA GLY A 121 13.83 9.18 -2.25
C GLY A 121 15.26 8.97 -1.79
N ALA A 122 16.14 9.92 -2.13
CA ALA A 122 17.58 9.82 -1.88
C ALA A 122 17.97 10.12 -0.42
N THR A 123 17.04 10.70 0.36
CA THR A 123 17.33 11.27 1.68
C THR A 123 16.56 10.59 2.83
N ILE A 124 15.79 9.55 2.52
CA ILE A 124 14.95 8.84 3.49
C ILE A 124 15.24 7.33 3.49
N PRO A 125 15.08 6.65 4.66
CA PRO A 125 15.21 5.20 4.75
C PRO A 125 14.12 4.47 3.93
N LEU A 126 14.48 3.37 3.27
CA LEU A 126 13.52 2.54 2.55
C LEU A 126 12.39 2.03 3.48
N ALA A 127 12.72 1.66 4.70
CA ALA A 127 11.73 1.23 5.69
C ALA A 127 10.65 2.29 5.95
N LEU A 128 11.06 3.56 6.08
CA LEU A 128 10.12 4.66 6.27
C LEU A 128 9.27 4.90 5.02
N PHE A 129 9.87 4.84 3.84
CA PHE A 129 9.14 4.89 2.57
C PHE A 129 8.11 3.75 2.46
N ALA A 130 8.51 2.53 2.78
CA ALA A 130 7.61 1.37 2.75
C ALA A 130 6.43 1.51 3.72
N LEU A 131 6.67 2.04 4.92
CA LEU A 131 5.62 2.32 5.91
C LEU A 131 4.68 3.45 5.46
N PHE A 132 5.21 4.49 4.84
CA PHE A 132 4.42 5.58 4.28
C PHE A 132 3.49 5.08 3.18
N GLN A 133 4.04 4.35 2.21
CA GLN A 133 3.28 3.77 1.09
C GLN A 133 2.24 2.73 1.55
N MET A 134 2.53 2.00 2.62
CA MET A 134 1.56 1.07 3.23
C MET A 134 0.25 1.76 3.60
N LYS A 135 0.30 3.02 4.07
CA LYS A 135 -0.92 3.74 4.48
C LYS A 135 -1.85 4.02 3.30
N PHE A 136 -1.30 4.29 2.13
CA PHE A 136 -2.09 4.45 0.90
C PHE A 136 -2.65 3.11 0.41
N ALA A 137 -1.88 2.03 0.52
CA ALA A 137 -2.37 0.70 0.23
C ALA A 137 -3.57 0.30 1.11
N ILE A 138 -3.57 0.71 2.37
CA ILE A 138 -4.66 0.46 3.34
C ILE A 138 -5.91 1.28 2.99
N ILE A 139 -5.75 2.58 2.76
CA ILE A 139 -6.90 3.47 2.59
C ILE A 139 -7.61 3.25 1.26
N THR A 140 -6.90 2.87 0.20
CA THR A 140 -7.48 2.78 -1.14
C THR A 140 -8.67 1.81 -1.23
N PRO A 141 -8.60 0.55 -0.78
CA PRO A 141 -9.78 -0.31 -0.73
C PRO A 141 -10.83 0.17 0.27
N SER A 142 -10.42 0.87 1.33
CA SER A 142 -11.37 1.45 2.30
C SER A 142 -12.24 2.56 1.71
N LEU A 143 -11.75 3.29 0.69
CA LEU A 143 -12.55 4.29 -0.03
C LEU A 143 -13.74 3.70 -0.79
N ILE A 144 -13.69 2.41 -1.12
CA ILE A 144 -14.75 1.71 -1.85
C ILE A 144 -15.89 1.27 -0.92
N THR A 145 -15.65 1.23 0.39
CA THR A 145 -16.61 0.75 1.40
C THR A 145 -18.00 1.38 1.25
N GLY A 146 -18.07 2.68 0.98
CA GLY A 146 -19.34 3.40 0.83
C GLY A 146 -20.24 2.88 -0.28
N SER A 147 -19.67 2.37 -1.39
CA SER A 147 -20.43 1.82 -2.51
C SER A 147 -21.05 0.45 -2.20
N PHE A 148 -20.47 -0.28 -1.26
CA PHE A 148 -20.93 -1.59 -0.80
C PHE A 148 -21.75 -1.54 0.51
N ALA A 149 -21.85 -0.38 1.12
CA ALA A 149 -22.51 -0.21 2.40
C ALA A 149 -23.94 -0.80 2.39
N GLU A 150 -24.27 -1.58 3.39
CA GLU A 150 -25.57 -2.26 3.59
C GLU A 150 -25.92 -3.34 2.55
N ARG A 151 -25.11 -3.57 1.52
CA ARG A 151 -25.41 -4.50 0.41
C ARG A 151 -24.55 -5.73 0.34
N VAL A 152 -23.29 -5.66 0.82
CA VAL A 152 -22.32 -6.74 0.68
C VAL A 152 -22.03 -7.38 2.03
N ARG A 153 -21.98 -8.72 2.05
CA ARG A 153 -21.55 -9.47 3.23
C ARG A 153 -20.09 -9.15 3.56
N PHE A 154 -19.76 -9.07 4.83
CA PHE A 154 -18.42 -8.76 5.32
C PHE A 154 -17.31 -9.65 4.71
N SER A 155 -17.55 -10.97 4.64
CA SER A 155 -16.60 -11.90 4.01
C SER A 155 -16.38 -11.61 2.52
N GLY A 156 -17.42 -11.30 1.78
CA GLY A 156 -17.32 -10.91 0.37
C GLY A 156 -16.48 -9.67 0.19
N TYR A 157 -16.66 -8.66 1.05
CA TYR A 157 -15.86 -7.44 1.06
C TYR A 157 -14.37 -7.74 1.36
N MET A 158 -14.06 -8.65 2.29
CA MET A 158 -12.67 -9.05 2.56
C MET A 158 -11.99 -9.67 1.32
N PHE A 159 -12.66 -10.59 0.63
CA PHE A 159 -12.13 -11.16 -0.61
C PHE A 159 -11.96 -10.10 -1.69
N PHE A 160 -12.91 -9.20 -1.83
CA PHE A 160 -12.81 -8.07 -2.75
C PHE A 160 -11.59 -7.20 -2.44
N MET A 161 -11.34 -6.84 -1.18
CA MET A 161 -10.17 -6.04 -0.78
C MET A 161 -8.85 -6.71 -1.17
N ILE A 162 -8.72 -8.02 -0.92
CA ILE A 162 -7.50 -8.77 -1.28
C ILE A 162 -7.31 -8.73 -2.79
N PHE A 163 -8.38 -9.01 -3.56
CA PHE A 163 -8.32 -9.04 -5.01
C PHE A 163 -8.00 -7.67 -5.60
N PHE A 164 -8.68 -6.62 -5.13
CA PHE A 164 -8.43 -5.25 -5.52
C PHE A 164 -6.98 -4.83 -5.22
N PHE A 165 -6.50 -5.16 -4.03
CA PHE A 165 -5.14 -4.84 -3.61
C PHE A 165 -4.08 -5.48 -4.53
N VAL A 166 -4.23 -6.79 -4.81
CA VAL A 166 -3.24 -7.53 -5.60
C VAL A 166 -3.32 -7.19 -7.09
N MET A 167 -4.54 -7.15 -7.66
CA MET A 167 -4.74 -7.08 -9.10
C MET A 167 -4.82 -5.65 -9.64
N ILE A 168 -5.18 -4.68 -8.80
CA ILE A 168 -5.38 -3.29 -9.23
C ILE A 168 -4.38 -2.37 -8.54
N TYR A 169 -4.36 -2.35 -7.20
CA TYR A 169 -3.55 -1.39 -6.46
C TYR A 169 -2.05 -1.58 -6.69
N CYS A 170 -1.52 -2.78 -6.49
CA CYS A 170 -0.07 -3.04 -6.61
C CYS A 170 0.45 -2.77 -8.03
N PRO A 171 -0.20 -3.25 -9.12
CA PRO A 171 0.23 -2.91 -10.47
C PRO A 171 0.16 -1.41 -10.78
N LEU A 172 -0.93 -0.73 -10.39
CA LEU A 172 -1.05 0.72 -10.60
C LEU A 172 0.02 1.50 -9.83
N ALA A 173 0.30 1.13 -8.58
CA ALA A 173 1.37 1.74 -7.79
C ALA A 173 2.74 1.56 -8.46
N HIS A 174 3.02 0.37 -8.98
CA HIS A 174 4.25 0.09 -9.72
C HIS A 174 4.33 0.93 -10.99
N MET A 175 3.31 0.86 -11.84
CA MET A 175 3.29 1.59 -13.11
C MET A 175 3.47 3.10 -12.92
N THR A 176 2.94 3.65 -11.83
CA THR A 176 2.84 5.10 -11.63
C THR A 176 3.98 5.68 -10.79
N TRP A 177 4.42 4.97 -9.75
CA TRP A 177 5.36 5.51 -8.76
C TRP A 177 6.73 4.84 -8.75
N HIS A 178 6.86 3.63 -9.34
CA HIS A 178 8.17 3.01 -9.45
C HIS A 178 9.02 3.74 -10.50
N PRO A 179 10.33 3.96 -10.26
CA PRO A 179 11.22 4.67 -11.19
C PRO A 179 11.28 4.08 -12.61
N ASP A 180 10.98 2.80 -12.75
CA ASP A 180 10.92 2.08 -14.01
C ASP A 180 9.48 1.75 -14.46
N GLY A 181 8.47 2.33 -13.79
CA GLY A 181 7.05 2.12 -14.10
C GLY A 181 6.64 2.66 -15.47
N LEU A 182 5.68 1.99 -16.09
CA LEU A 182 5.21 2.29 -17.45
C LEU A 182 4.63 3.70 -17.57
N PHE A 183 3.75 4.09 -16.65
CA PHE A 183 3.11 5.41 -16.68
C PHE A 183 4.11 6.52 -16.38
N LEU A 184 5.04 6.28 -15.46
CA LEU A 184 6.11 7.24 -15.18
C LEU A 184 7.01 7.43 -16.41
N LYS A 185 7.34 6.36 -17.14
CA LYS A 185 8.10 6.44 -18.42
C LYS A 185 7.35 7.22 -19.50
N TRP A 186 6.02 7.20 -19.49
CA TRP A 186 5.18 7.98 -20.38
C TRP A 186 5.05 9.46 -19.97
N GLY A 187 5.65 9.85 -18.84
CA GLY A 187 5.57 11.21 -18.32
C GLY A 187 4.29 11.52 -17.54
N VAL A 188 3.55 10.48 -17.14
CA VAL A 188 2.38 10.66 -16.27
C VAL A 188 2.87 11.02 -14.88
N VAL A 189 2.33 12.10 -14.31
CA VAL A 189 2.62 12.57 -12.96
C VAL A 189 1.42 12.33 -12.07
N ASP A 190 1.58 11.46 -11.10
CA ASP A 190 0.62 11.25 -10.00
C ASP A 190 1.25 11.76 -8.71
N PHE A 191 0.93 13.01 -8.36
CA PHE A 191 1.57 13.68 -7.23
C PHE A 191 0.99 13.24 -5.86
N ALA A 192 -0.32 13.01 -5.81
CA ALA A 192 -1.03 12.76 -4.54
C ALA A 192 -2.00 11.55 -4.62
N GLY A 193 -1.70 10.56 -5.46
CA GLY A 193 -2.52 9.37 -5.59
C GLY A 193 -3.75 9.53 -6.48
N GLY A 194 -3.74 10.53 -7.39
CA GLY A 194 -4.87 10.80 -8.29
C GLY A 194 -5.28 9.57 -9.10
N ILE A 195 -4.31 8.80 -9.60
CA ILE A 195 -4.54 7.58 -10.36
C ILE A 195 -4.61 6.36 -9.43
N VAL A 196 -3.54 6.17 -8.64
CA VAL A 196 -3.34 4.94 -7.86
C VAL A 196 -4.40 4.78 -6.77
N VAL A 197 -4.77 5.86 -6.09
CA VAL A 197 -5.72 5.84 -4.98
C VAL A 197 -7.12 6.23 -5.44
N HIS A 198 -7.28 7.43 -6.01
CA HIS A 198 -8.60 8.03 -6.21
C HIS A 198 -9.31 7.51 -7.46
N ALA A 199 -8.65 7.49 -8.62
CA ALA A 199 -9.28 6.98 -9.84
C ALA A 199 -9.56 5.48 -9.73
N SER A 200 -8.62 4.69 -9.20
CA SER A 200 -8.80 3.25 -9.04
C SER A 200 -9.96 2.91 -8.11
N SER A 201 -10.01 3.55 -6.93
CA SER A 201 -11.10 3.33 -5.97
C SER A 201 -12.43 3.89 -6.47
N GLY A 202 -12.42 5.04 -7.15
CA GLY A 202 -13.64 5.65 -7.71
C GLY A 202 -14.29 4.79 -8.80
N VAL A 203 -13.49 4.25 -9.73
CA VAL A 203 -13.97 3.33 -10.77
C VAL A 203 -14.47 2.02 -10.16
N ALA A 204 -13.74 1.45 -9.20
CA ALA A 204 -14.19 0.25 -8.50
C ALA A 204 -15.46 0.49 -7.68
N ALA A 205 -15.59 1.66 -7.03
CA ALA A 205 -16.79 2.06 -6.31
C ALA A 205 -17.99 2.21 -7.27
N LEU A 206 -17.78 2.83 -8.43
CA LEU A 206 -18.82 2.96 -9.45
C LEU A 206 -19.29 1.58 -9.95
N ALA A 207 -18.36 0.69 -10.27
CA ALA A 207 -18.69 -0.69 -10.65
C ALA A 207 -19.49 -1.40 -9.54
N GLY A 208 -19.02 -1.32 -8.29
CA GLY A 208 -19.71 -1.91 -7.14
C GLY A 208 -21.06 -1.28 -6.81
N ALA A 209 -21.32 -0.04 -7.23
CA ALA A 209 -22.60 0.62 -7.06
C ALA A 209 -23.64 0.19 -8.12
N ILE A 210 -23.17 -0.25 -9.30
CA ILE A 210 -24.05 -0.71 -10.40
C ILE A 210 -24.55 -2.14 -10.15
N PHE A 211 -23.73 -2.99 -9.51
CA PHE A 211 -24.09 -4.37 -9.15
C PHE A 211 -24.73 -4.46 -7.76
#